data_51e6a53535b9265a1e2e5f13f64fd8e2
#
_entry.id   51e6a53535b9265a1e2e5f13f64fd8e2
#
_cell.length_a   1.000
_cell.length_b   1.000
_cell.length_c   1.000
_cell.angle_alpha   90.00
_cell.angle_beta   90.00
_cell.angle_gamma   90.00
#
_symmetry.space_group_name_H-M   'P 1'
#
loop_
_entity.id
_entity.type
_entity.pdbx_description
1 polymer ?
#
loop_
_entity_poly.entity_id
_entity_poly.type
_entity_poly.pdbx_seq_one_letter_code
_entity_poly.pdbx_strand_id
1 'polypeptide(L)'
;MSKNGIITKEQFMAELRRWQQGSVSRRHFLGVTGLGAATAVLGAAMPGLRPRRAWAQGDIGNRVVLATWPNYHDPENFELFTDATGAFVQVNVFGSNEEMLAKLQAGGSGWDVFVPTNYTITTYVSEELIEPLDVSKLSNYDAAAFDPRFADAGTVDGVLYAVPKNWGTTGFAVNTAHDGGTALTSWKDFFDRTMDDFSGRTMVHDYQLTTIGNALKYFGYSFNSVDPAELADAERLLIEVKPHLFAISSDYQPAMRSGDAWLTMCWTGDGKQLNTDMPEIAFVLGREGGEIWSDYYAIPKGAPHSDAAYALIDFLLAPKVNAREVLAHGYPVADSRTNALLPPEILEDPILYPAQELLDALEFGAAATLTDPNRAELLARFKSA
;
A
#
# COMPACT_ATOMS: atom_id res chain seq x y z
N MET A 1 -15.88 -12.10 37.39
CA MET A 1 -16.83 -11.90 36.28
C MET A 1 -17.79 -10.78 36.68
N SER A 2 -17.76 -9.63 35.96
CA SER A 2 -18.71 -8.56 36.20
C SER A 2 -20.11 -9.02 35.75
N LYS A 3 -21.14 -8.58 36.44
CA LYS A 3 -22.54 -9.00 36.20
C LYS A 3 -23.10 -8.66 34.80
N ASN A 4 -22.32 -7.98 33.93
CA ASN A 4 -22.75 -7.48 32.60
C ASN A 4 -22.02 -8.10 31.41
N GLY A 5 -21.21 -9.13 31.60
CA GLY A 5 -20.50 -9.81 30.47
C GLY A 5 -19.42 -8.98 29.77
N ILE A 6 -19.14 -7.76 30.21
CA ILE A 6 -18.11 -6.87 29.61
C ILE A 6 -16.80 -7.05 30.38
N ILE A 7 -15.73 -7.41 29.68
CA ILE A 7 -14.39 -7.52 30.28
C ILE A 7 -13.78 -6.12 30.50
N THR A 8 -12.94 -6.00 31.54
CA THR A 8 -12.21 -4.75 31.80
C THR A 8 -11.08 -4.54 30.77
N LYS A 9 -10.59 -3.30 30.63
CA LYS A 9 -9.44 -2.97 29.77
C LYS A 9 -8.21 -3.85 30.10
N GLU A 10 -7.97 -4.08 31.39
CA GLU A 10 -6.84 -4.90 31.85
C GLU A 10 -7.01 -6.37 31.47
N GLN A 11 -8.23 -6.92 31.60
CA GLN A 11 -8.54 -8.28 31.16
C GLN A 11 -8.42 -8.42 29.65
N PHE A 12 -8.91 -7.42 28.87
CA PHE A 12 -8.74 -7.40 27.44
C PHE A 12 -7.27 -7.42 27.02
N MET A 13 -6.43 -6.55 27.61
CA MET A 13 -5.00 -6.48 27.33
C MET A 13 -4.24 -7.73 27.76
N ALA A 14 -4.70 -8.42 28.80
CA ALA A 14 -4.12 -9.70 29.21
C ALA A 14 -4.43 -10.82 28.20
N GLU A 15 -5.68 -10.90 27.73
CA GLU A 15 -6.07 -11.90 26.72
C GLU A 15 -5.46 -11.60 25.35
N LEU A 16 -5.30 -10.32 24.96
CA LEU A 16 -4.61 -9.91 23.74
C LEU A 16 -3.13 -10.38 23.76
N ARG A 17 -2.42 -10.17 24.87
CA ARG A 17 -1.04 -10.67 25.01
C ARG A 17 -0.96 -12.19 24.92
N ARG A 18 -1.88 -12.91 25.52
CA ARG A 18 -1.93 -14.39 25.46
C ARG A 18 -2.18 -14.87 24.03
N TRP A 19 -3.04 -14.17 23.29
CA TRP A 19 -3.27 -14.48 21.89
C TRP A 19 -2.05 -14.18 21.02
N GLN A 20 -1.43 -13.01 21.17
CA GLN A 20 -0.19 -12.63 20.46
C GLN A 20 0.97 -13.60 20.73
N GLN A 21 1.02 -14.18 21.93
CA GLN A 21 2.01 -15.20 22.31
C GLN A 21 1.63 -16.63 21.85
N GLY A 22 0.54 -16.79 21.12
CA GLY A 22 0.05 -18.12 20.69
C GLY A 22 -0.49 -19.01 21.82
N SER A 23 -0.64 -18.46 23.05
CA SER A 23 -1.07 -19.22 24.22
C SER A 23 -2.57 -19.51 24.26
N VAL A 24 -3.37 -18.81 23.43
CA VAL A 24 -4.81 -19.01 23.27
C VAL A 24 -5.22 -18.91 21.80
N SER A 25 -6.23 -19.67 21.40
CA SER A 25 -6.75 -19.61 20.03
C SER A 25 -7.53 -18.31 19.78
N ARG A 26 -7.62 -17.88 18.51
CA ARG A 26 -8.44 -16.74 18.08
C ARG A 26 -9.90 -16.87 18.55
N ARG A 27 -10.48 -18.08 18.45
CA ARG A 27 -11.84 -18.37 18.90
C ARG A 27 -12.02 -18.15 20.41
N HIS A 28 -11.02 -18.51 21.21
CA HIS A 28 -11.01 -18.26 22.66
C HIS A 28 -10.94 -16.76 22.94
N PHE A 29 -10.01 -16.03 22.27
CA PHE A 29 -9.86 -14.59 22.42
C PHE A 29 -11.15 -13.83 22.08
N LEU A 30 -11.74 -14.10 20.91
CA LEU A 30 -13.00 -13.46 20.48
C LEU A 30 -14.16 -13.81 21.40
N GLY A 31 -14.22 -15.04 21.93
CA GLY A 31 -15.26 -15.46 22.89
C GLY A 31 -15.16 -14.76 24.24
N VAL A 32 -13.95 -14.54 24.74
CA VAL A 32 -13.72 -13.91 26.07
C VAL A 32 -13.84 -12.39 26.00
N THR A 33 -13.42 -11.77 24.88
CA THR A 33 -13.47 -10.30 24.70
C THR A 33 -14.83 -9.78 24.30
N GLY A 34 -15.80 -10.65 23.95
CA GLY A 34 -17.12 -10.26 23.46
C GLY A 34 -17.14 -9.79 22.00
N LEU A 35 -15.98 -9.67 21.34
CA LEU A 35 -15.89 -9.25 19.95
C LEU A 35 -16.51 -10.27 19.00
N GLY A 36 -16.52 -11.56 19.38
CA GLY A 36 -17.21 -12.60 18.61
C GLY A 36 -18.74 -12.41 18.54
N ALA A 37 -19.35 -11.73 19.52
CA ALA A 37 -20.78 -11.42 19.49
C ALA A 37 -21.07 -10.19 18.63
N ALA A 38 -20.17 -9.21 18.57
CA ALA A 38 -20.31 -8.04 17.71
C ALA A 38 -20.18 -8.41 16.21
N THR A 39 -19.26 -9.31 15.86
CA THR A 39 -19.11 -9.83 14.49
C THR A 39 -20.31 -10.72 14.09
N ALA A 40 -20.86 -11.50 15.02
CA ALA A 40 -22.05 -12.31 14.77
C ALA A 40 -23.32 -11.44 14.61
N VAL A 41 -23.42 -10.31 15.31
CA VAL A 41 -24.56 -9.37 15.18
C VAL A 41 -24.47 -8.57 13.90
N LEU A 42 -23.26 -8.14 13.47
CA LEU A 42 -23.05 -7.48 12.19
C LEU A 42 -23.25 -8.45 11.01
N GLY A 43 -22.82 -9.70 11.14
CA GLY A 43 -23.07 -10.74 10.14
C GLY A 43 -24.54 -11.16 10.03
N ALA A 44 -25.32 -11.10 11.13
CA ALA A 44 -26.75 -11.42 11.13
C ALA A 44 -27.65 -10.25 10.69
N ALA A 45 -27.13 -9.00 10.75
CA ALA A 45 -27.86 -7.80 10.35
C ALA A 45 -27.76 -7.45 8.86
N MET A 46 -26.96 -8.21 8.07
CA MET A 46 -26.88 -8.07 6.62
C MET A 46 -27.49 -9.31 5.91
N PRO A 47 -28.81 -9.37 5.71
CA PRO A 47 -29.43 -10.40 4.89
C PRO A 47 -29.04 -10.13 3.44
N GLY A 48 -28.09 -10.91 2.91
CA GLY A 48 -27.62 -10.80 1.52
C GLY A 48 -26.16 -11.18 1.29
N LEU A 49 -25.37 -11.44 2.35
CA LEU A 49 -24.01 -12.01 2.25
C LEU A 49 -24.01 -13.56 2.17
N ARG A 50 -25.08 -14.17 1.65
CA ARG A 50 -24.91 -15.50 1.08
C ARG A 50 -24.33 -15.27 -0.30
N PRO A 51 -23.10 -15.76 -0.61
CA PRO A 51 -22.57 -15.65 -1.96
C PRO A 51 -23.63 -16.24 -2.87
N ARG A 52 -24.14 -15.43 -3.79
CA ARG A 52 -24.87 -15.98 -4.93
C ARG A 52 -23.90 -16.93 -5.61
N ARG A 53 -24.32 -18.14 -5.90
CA ARG A 53 -23.60 -19.18 -6.67
C ARG A 53 -23.06 -18.71 -8.05
N ALA A 54 -22.90 -17.42 -8.28
CA ALA A 54 -22.35 -16.84 -9.49
C ALA A 54 -20.82 -17.06 -9.65
N TRP A 55 -20.10 -17.29 -8.55
CA TRP A 55 -18.66 -17.55 -8.57
C TRP A 55 -18.30 -19.00 -8.93
N ALA A 56 -19.25 -19.92 -8.94
CA ALA A 56 -19.04 -21.34 -9.20
C ALA A 56 -19.29 -21.69 -10.67
N GLN A 57 -18.65 -21.01 -11.62
CA GLN A 57 -18.61 -21.47 -13.01
C GLN A 57 -17.25 -22.12 -13.31
N GLY A 58 -17.11 -23.39 -12.89
CA GLY A 58 -15.95 -24.21 -13.20
C GLY A 58 -15.14 -24.62 -11.97
N ASP A 59 -14.37 -25.67 -12.10
CA ASP A 59 -13.35 -26.08 -11.14
C ASP A 59 -12.13 -25.16 -11.34
N ILE A 60 -11.98 -24.13 -10.49
CA ILE A 60 -10.85 -23.20 -10.54
C ILE A 60 -9.59 -23.78 -9.88
N GLY A 61 -9.64 -25.05 -9.45
CA GLY A 61 -8.59 -25.65 -8.65
C GLY A 61 -8.70 -25.34 -7.16
N ASN A 62 -7.69 -25.73 -6.41
CA ASN A 62 -7.71 -25.68 -4.94
C ASN A 62 -6.82 -24.58 -4.33
N ARG A 63 -6.14 -23.77 -5.15
CA ARG A 63 -5.27 -22.68 -4.69
C ARG A 63 -5.12 -21.59 -5.73
N VAL A 64 -4.75 -20.38 -5.25
CA VAL A 64 -4.26 -19.25 -6.04
C VAL A 64 -3.09 -18.61 -5.30
N VAL A 65 -2.03 -18.26 -6.00
CA VAL A 65 -0.84 -17.62 -5.45
C VAL A 65 -0.89 -16.12 -5.75
N LEU A 66 -1.04 -15.32 -4.69
CA LEU A 66 -1.02 -13.85 -4.76
C LEU A 66 0.33 -13.32 -4.28
N ALA A 67 1.05 -12.62 -5.15
CA ALA A 67 2.24 -11.86 -4.75
C ALA A 67 1.85 -10.40 -4.48
N THR A 68 2.15 -9.89 -3.28
CA THR A 68 1.67 -8.60 -2.82
C THR A 68 2.61 -7.94 -1.81
N TRP A 69 2.30 -6.71 -1.44
CA TRP A 69 3.01 -5.95 -0.41
C TRP A 69 2.68 -6.45 1.00
N PRO A 70 3.53 -6.18 2.01
CA PRO A 70 3.25 -6.53 3.41
C PRO A 70 1.98 -5.84 3.93
N ASN A 71 1.18 -6.54 4.75
CA ASN A 71 -0.01 -5.99 5.44
C ASN A 71 -1.03 -5.29 4.51
N TYR A 72 -1.21 -5.79 3.30
CA TYR A 72 -1.86 -5.09 2.21
C TYR A 72 -3.24 -5.65 1.82
N HIS A 73 -3.79 -6.53 2.62
CA HIS A 73 -5.10 -7.16 2.43
C HIS A 73 -5.81 -7.44 3.76
N ASP A 74 -7.13 -7.53 3.72
CA ASP A 74 -7.92 -8.11 4.82
C ASP A 74 -7.83 -9.64 4.76
N PRO A 75 -7.21 -10.30 5.74
CA PRO A 75 -7.10 -11.76 5.75
C PRO A 75 -8.47 -12.47 5.76
N GLU A 76 -9.51 -11.83 6.30
CA GLU A 76 -10.86 -12.39 6.32
C GLU A 76 -11.46 -12.46 4.91
N ASN A 77 -11.07 -11.56 3.99
CA ASN A 77 -11.47 -11.65 2.58
C ASN A 77 -10.93 -12.92 1.92
N PHE A 78 -9.73 -13.36 2.28
CA PHE A 78 -9.18 -14.62 1.76
C PHE A 78 -9.89 -15.85 2.33
N GLU A 79 -10.32 -15.80 3.61
CA GLU A 79 -11.17 -16.83 4.20
C GLU A 79 -12.53 -16.90 3.47
N LEU A 80 -13.18 -15.75 3.23
CA LEU A 80 -14.43 -15.66 2.47
C LEU A 80 -14.31 -16.15 1.03
N PHE A 81 -13.19 -15.84 0.35
CA PHE A 81 -12.90 -16.35 -0.98
C PHE A 81 -12.79 -17.88 -0.96
N THR A 82 -12.04 -18.43 -0.01
CA THR A 82 -11.87 -19.87 0.15
C THR A 82 -13.20 -20.58 0.43
N ASP A 83 -14.03 -20.00 1.31
CA ASP A 83 -15.36 -20.55 1.62
C ASP A 83 -16.29 -20.52 0.40
N ALA A 84 -16.16 -19.51 -0.46
CA ALA A 84 -16.99 -19.35 -1.64
C ALA A 84 -16.58 -20.26 -2.80
N THR A 85 -15.28 -20.52 -2.96
CA THR A 85 -14.70 -21.16 -4.16
C THR A 85 -14.07 -22.52 -3.90
N GLY A 86 -13.64 -22.80 -2.68
CA GLY A 86 -12.82 -23.96 -2.33
C GLY A 86 -11.32 -23.75 -2.60
N ALA A 87 -10.92 -22.66 -3.26
CA ALA A 87 -9.53 -22.34 -3.53
C ALA A 87 -8.92 -21.50 -2.41
N PHE A 88 -7.80 -21.93 -1.90
CA PHE A 88 -7.08 -21.25 -0.84
C PHE A 88 -6.11 -20.18 -1.43
N VAL A 89 -6.01 -19.01 -0.81
CA VAL A 89 -5.10 -17.95 -1.22
C VAL A 89 -3.76 -18.12 -0.51
N GLN A 90 -2.71 -18.40 -1.30
CA GLN A 90 -1.34 -18.39 -0.81
C GLN A 90 -0.71 -17.02 -1.07
N VAL A 91 -0.35 -16.30 0.00
CA VAL A 91 0.27 -14.98 -0.10
C VAL A 91 1.78 -15.09 -0.13
N ASN A 92 2.41 -14.45 -1.12
CA ASN A 92 3.84 -14.21 -1.21
C ASN A 92 4.09 -12.71 -1.08
N VAL A 93 5.02 -12.31 -0.21
CA VAL A 93 5.36 -10.90 0.02
C VAL A 93 6.66 -10.57 -0.69
N PHE A 94 6.73 -9.37 -1.29
CA PHE A 94 7.93 -8.79 -1.87
C PHE A 94 8.16 -7.38 -1.31
N GLY A 95 9.41 -6.90 -1.42
CA GLY A 95 9.83 -5.64 -0.80
C GLY A 95 9.90 -4.44 -1.77
N SER A 96 9.96 -4.67 -3.10
CA SER A 96 10.07 -3.60 -4.09
C SER A 96 9.57 -4.00 -5.47
N ASN A 97 9.27 -3.00 -6.30
CA ASN A 97 8.92 -3.22 -7.72
C ASN A 97 10.09 -3.81 -8.52
N GLU A 98 11.33 -3.45 -8.15
CA GLU A 98 12.54 -4.00 -8.75
C GLU A 98 12.68 -5.50 -8.46
N GLU A 99 12.38 -5.94 -7.24
CA GLU A 99 12.34 -7.37 -6.87
C GLU A 99 11.30 -8.12 -7.70
N MET A 100 10.08 -7.55 -7.83
CA MET A 100 9.02 -8.12 -8.67
C MET A 100 9.46 -8.29 -10.12
N LEU A 101 10.03 -7.22 -10.70
CA LEU A 101 10.50 -7.24 -12.09
C LEU A 101 11.56 -8.31 -12.29
N ALA A 102 12.59 -8.34 -11.44
CA ALA A 102 13.65 -9.34 -11.51
C ALA A 102 13.10 -10.78 -11.38
N LYS A 103 12.11 -10.99 -10.51
CA LYS A 103 11.47 -12.30 -10.32
C LYS A 103 10.71 -12.75 -11.56
N LEU A 104 9.96 -11.85 -12.23
CA LEU A 104 9.24 -12.16 -13.46
C LEU A 104 10.18 -12.37 -14.63
N GLN A 105 11.25 -11.55 -14.76
CA GLN A 105 12.30 -11.70 -15.79
C GLN A 105 13.03 -13.04 -15.68
N ALA A 106 13.24 -13.54 -14.46
CA ALA A 106 13.85 -14.86 -14.24
C ALA A 106 12.96 -16.02 -14.72
N GLY A 107 11.68 -15.77 -14.98
CA GLY A 107 10.68 -16.75 -15.42
C GLY A 107 10.21 -17.67 -14.30
N GLY A 108 9.05 -18.29 -14.51
CA GLY A 108 8.51 -19.29 -13.58
C GLY A 108 8.30 -18.75 -12.16
N SER A 109 7.76 -17.53 -12.00
CA SER A 109 7.51 -16.93 -10.69
C SER A 109 6.67 -17.81 -9.76
N GLY A 110 5.80 -18.63 -10.36
CA GLY A 110 4.82 -19.43 -9.63
C GLY A 110 3.64 -18.62 -9.07
N TRP A 111 3.56 -17.34 -9.47
CA TRP A 111 2.47 -16.44 -9.09
C TRP A 111 1.30 -16.55 -10.06
N ASP A 112 0.08 -16.40 -9.56
CA ASP A 112 -1.14 -16.36 -10.36
C ASP A 112 -1.65 -14.93 -10.50
N VAL A 113 -1.54 -14.13 -9.41
CA VAL A 113 -1.83 -12.72 -9.36
C VAL A 113 -0.65 -12.02 -8.69
N PHE A 114 -0.32 -10.82 -9.14
CA PHE A 114 0.61 -9.96 -8.41
C PHE A 114 0.12 -8.51 -8.41
N VAL A 115 0.72 -7.69 -7.53
CA VAL A 115 0.26 -6.31 -7.26
C VAL A 115 1.34 -5.30 -7.63
N PRO A 116 1.49 -4.96 -8.94
CA PRO A 116 2.44 -3.94 -9.39
C PRO A 116 1.92 -2.52 -9.19
N THR A 117 2.86 -1.55 -9.14
CA THR A 117 2.56 -0.13 -9.12
C THR A 117 2.49 0.45 -10.55
N ASN A 118 1.71 1.50 -10.76
CA ASN A 118 1.40 2.11 -12.06
C ASN A 118 2.61 2.26 -12.99
N TYR A 119 3.74 2.77 -12.51
CA TYR A 119 4.91 3.09 -13.33
C TYR A 119 5.64 1.86 -13.88
N THR A 120 5.31 0.66 -13.41
CA THR A 120 5.93 -0.59 -13.85
C THR A 120 5.17 -1.30 -14.95
N ILE A 121 3.87 -1.00 -15.14
CA ILE A 121 2.97 -1.73 -16.05
C ILE A 121 3.50 -1.74 -17.49
N THR A 122 3.91 -0.57 -18.01
CA THR A 122 4.44 -0.47 -19.39
C THR A 122 5.70 -1.30 -19.59
N THR A 123 6.56 -1.40 -18.57
CA THR A 123 7.76 -2.26 -18.61
C THR A 123 7.36 -3.72 -18.67
N TYR A 124 6.42 -4.17 -17.83
CA TYR A 124 5.94 -5.56 -17.87
C TYR A 124 5.30 -5.92 -19.22
N VAL A 125 4.56 -4.99 -19.83
CA VAL A 125 3.96 -5.19 -21.15
C VAL A 125 5.03 -5.26 -22.24
N SER A 126 5.99 -4.32 -22.26
CA SER A 126 7.03 -4.29 -23.29
C SER A 126 7.97 -5.49 -23.24
N GLU A 127 8.14 -6.09 -22.07
CA GLU A 127 8.95 -7.30 -21.87
C GLU A 127 8.10 -8.59 -21.95
N GLU A 128 6.80 -8.49 -22.31
CA GLU A 128 5.87 -9.60 -22.40
C GLU A 128 5.79 -10.46 -21.11
N LEU A 129 5.83 -9.83 -19.94
CA LEU A 129 5.83 -10.50 -18.64
C LEU A 129 4.43 -10.68 -18.03
N ILE A 130 3.41 -9.99 -18.55
CA ILE A 130 2.02 -10.05 -18.08
C ILE A 130 1.05 -10.34 -19.22
N GLU A 131 -0.11 -10.94 -18.85
CA GLU A 131 -1.16 -11.29 -19.80
C GLU A 131 -2.15 -10.11 -19.96
N PRO A 132 -2.69 -9.91 -21.19
CA PRO A 132 -3.89 -9.08 -21.36
C PRO A 132 -5.05 -9.65 -20.55
N LEU A 133 -5.81 -8.78 -19.87
CA LEU A 133 -6.95 -9.22 -19.07
C LEU A 133 -8.21 -9.40 -19.95
N ASP A 134 -8.85 -10.56 -19.80
CA ASP A 134 -10.18 -10.81 -20.35
C ASP A 134 -11.25 -10.23 -19.43
N VAL A 135 -11.73 -9.03 -19.77
CA VAL A 135 -12.74 -8.29 -19.00
C VAL A 135 -14.04 -9.09 -18.84
N SER A 136 -14.35 -10.01 -19.76
CA SER A 136 -15.56 -10.83 -19.67
C SER A 136 -15.55 -11.81 -18.48
N LYS A 137 -14.37 -12.06 -17.91
CA LYS A 137 -14.17 -12.87 -16.69
C LYS A 137 -14.23 -12.04 -15.40
N LEU A 138 -14.31 -10.71 -15.49
CA LEU A 138 -14.29 -9.77 -14.38
C LEU A 138 -15.64 -9.07 -14.22
N SER A 139 -16.63 -9.78 -13.69
CA SER A 139 -18.02 -9.31 -13.57
C SER A 139 -18.18 -8.12 -12.61
N ASN A 140 -17.24 -7.92 -11.68
CA ASN A 140 -17.20 -6.80 -10.75
C ASN A 140 -16.35 -5.62 -11.26
N TYR A 141 -15.63 -5.79 -12.36
CA TYR A 141 -14.93 -4.68 -12.99
C TYR A 141 -15.90 -3.85 -13.83
N ASP A 142 -15.97 -2.56 -13.53
CA ASP A 142 -16.73 -1.56 -14.29
C ASP A 142 -15.82 -0.35 -14.51
N ALA A 143 -15.26 -0.23 -15.70
CA ALA A 143 -14.31 0.85 -16.03
C ALA A 143 -14.87 2.24 -15.75
N ALA A 144 -16.20 2.44 -15.92
CA ALA A 144 -16.85 3.74 -15.71
C ALA A 144 -16.95 4.12 -14.22
N ALA A 145 -16.77 3.17 -13.31
CA ALA A 145 -16.78 3.41 -11.87
C ALA A 145 -15.44 3.90 -11.32
N PHE A 146 -14.36 3.74 -12.08
CA PHE A 146 -13.01 4.15 -11.66
C PHE A 146 -12.68 5.58 -12.12
N ASP A 147 -11.99 6.32 -11.28
CA ASP A 147 -11.36 7.59 -11.69
C ASP A 147 -10.33 7.31 -12.81
N PRO A 148 -10.44 7.95 -13.97
CA PRO A 148 -9.54 7.72 -15.11
C PRO A 148 -8.06 7.89 -14.77
N ARG A 149 -7.70 8.80 -13.87
CA ARG A 149 -6.31 8.99 -13.42
C ARG A 149 -5.65 7.70 -12.94
N PHE A 150 -6.44 6.81 -12.32
CA PHE A 150 -5.95 5.54 -11.80
C PHE A 150 -6.24 4.37 -12.74
N ALA A 151 -7.30 4.45 -13.57
CA ALA A 151 -7.66 3.38 -14.49
C ALA A 151 -6.71 3.29 -15.69
N ASP A 152 -6.28 4.44 -16.23
CA ASP A 152 -5.56 4.52 -17.50
C ASP A 152 -4.21 3.83 -17.49
N ALA A 153 -3.47 3.85 -16.37
CA ALA A 153 -2.17 3.21 -16.30
C ALA A 153 -2.21 1.66 -16.41
N GLY A 154 -3.38 1.05 -16.16
CA GLY A 154 -3.58 -0.39 -16.39
C GLY A 154 -3.77 -0.77 -17.85
N THR A 155 -3.89 0.24 -18.76
CA THR A 155 -4.16 0.05 -20.19
C THR A 155 -2.95 0.51 -21.01
N VAL A 156 -2.42 -0.35 -21.86
CA VAL A 156 -1.31 -0.04 -22.77
C VAL A 156 -1.76 -0.32 -24.20
N ASP A 157 -1.60 0.66 -25.08
CA ASP A 157 -2.01 0.59 -26.49
C ASP A 157 -3.48 0.15 -26.70
N GLY A 158 -4.37 0.57 -25.79
CA GLY A 158 -5.80 0.24 -25.82
C GLY A 158 -6.16 -1.16 -25.32
N VAL A 159 -5.19 -1.91 -24.77
CA VAL A 159 -5.39 -3.24 -24.19
C VAL A 159 -5.24 -3.16 -22.67
N LEU A 160 -6.22 -3.70 -21.94
CA LEU A 160 -6.19 -3.77 -20.47
C LEU A 160 -5.29 -4.90 -20.00
N TYR A 161 -4.27 -4.60 -19.20
CA TYR A 161 -3.34 -5.57 -18.61
C TYR A 161 -3.46 -5.66 -17.09
N ALA A 162 -3.95 -4.60 -16.44
CA ALA A 162 -4.07 -4.54 -15.00
C ALA A 162 -5.29 -3.71 -14.58
N VAL A 163 -5.94 -4.10 -13.49
CA VAL A 163 -7.09 -3.39 -12.93
C VAL A 163 -6.72 -2.72 -11.61
N PRO A 164 -7.16 -1.47 -11.34
CA PRO A 164 -6.78 -0.75 -10.13
C PRO A 164 -7.21 -1.51 -8.87
N LYS A 165 -6.29 -1.60 -7.90
CA LYS A 165 -6.55 -2.10 -6.56
C LYS A 165 -6.87 -0.94 -5.61
N ASN A 166 -5.92 -0.08 -5.41
CA ASN A 166 -5.98 1.09 -4.54
C ASN A 166 -4.98 2.15 -5.00
N TRP A 167 -4.99 3.30 -4.35
CA TRP A 167 -4.02 4.37 -4.58
C TRP A 167 -3.53 4.96 -3.26
N GLY A 168 -2.51 5.76 -3.32
CA GLY A 168 -1.98 6.47 -2.19
C GLY A 168 -0.97 7.53 -2.59
N THR A 169 -0.40 8.16 -1.60
CA THR A 169 0.62 9.18 -1.76
C THR A 169 1.85 8.81 -0.94
N THR A 170 2.99 9.34 -1.34
CA THR A 170 4.20 9.31 -0.51
C THR A 170 4.47 10.70 0.01
N GLY A 171 4.39 10.83 1.31
CA GLY A 171 4.74 12.02 2.07
C GLY A 171 5.80 11.70 3.11
N PHE A 172 5.71 12.36 4.26
CA PHE A 172 6.53 12.03 5.43
C PHE A 172 5.70 12.06 6.71
N ALA A 173 6.08 11.23 7.67
CA ALA A 173 5.53 11.23 9.01
C ALA A 173 6.50 11.93 9.96
N VAL A 174 5.99 12.83 10.81
CA VAL A 174 6.77 13.56 11.80
C VAL A 174 6.12 13.47 13.17
N ASN A 175 6.91 13.19 14.21
CA ASN A 175 6.47 13.28 15.59
C ASN A 175 6.51 14.74 16.03
N THR A 176 5.33 15.36 16.13
CA THR A 176 5.17 16.79 16.45
C THR A 176 5.56 17.14 17.88
N ALA A 177 5.74 16.16 18.77
CA ALA A 177 6.32 16.41 20.09
C ALA A 177 7.79 16.84 20.02
N HIS A 178 8.44 16.65 18.87
CA HIS A 178 9.85 16.96 18.64
C HIS A 178 10.08 18.03 17.56
N ASP A 179 9.02 18.60 16.96
CA ASP A 179 9.13 19.60 15.88
C ASP A 179 9.50 21.03 16.35
N GLY A 180 9.67 21.21 17.64
CA GLY A 180 10.00 22.52 18.23
C GLY A 180 8.86 23.55 18.14
N GLY A 181 7.63 23.09 17.86
CA GLY A 181 6.44 23.93 17.66
C GLY A 181 6.38 24.58 16.28
N THR A 182 7.22 24.14 15.33
CA THR A 182 7.20 24.60 13.94
C THR A 182 6.84 23.45 13.03
N ALA A 183 5.62 23.46 12.49
CA ALA A 183 5.13 22.42 11.59
C ALA A 183 6.00 22.33 10.32
N LEU A 184 6.41 21.10 9.98
CA LEU A 184 7.05 20.81 8.71
C LEU A 184 5.97 20.76 7.62
N THR A 185 6.21 21.39 6.47
CA THR A 185 5.23 21.49 5.38
C THR A 185 5.81 21.19 4.01
N SER A 186 7.12 20.90 3.94
CA SER A 186 7.85 20.82 2.67
C SER A 186 8.92 19.74 2.71
N TRP A 187 9.32 19.25 1.52
CA TRP A 187 10.51 18.41 1.41
C TRP A 187 11.78 19.16 1.79
N LYS A 188 11.76 20.50 1.62
CA LYS A 188 12.86 21.33 2.10
C LYS A 188 12.95 21.29 3.63
N ASP A 189 11.84 21.43 4.35
CA ASP A 189 11.82 21.27 5.80
C ASP A 189 12.31 19.87 6.20
N PHE A 190 11.86 18.82 5.51
CA PHE A 190 12.26 17.44 5.78
C PHE A 190 13.79 17.29 5.77
N PHE A 191 14.45 17.69 4.69
CA PHE A 191 15.89 17.50 4.55
C PHE A 191 16.71 18.47 5.41
N ASP A 192 16.33 19.76 5.48
CA ASP A 192 17.02 20.75 6.30
C ASP A 192 16.99 20.36 7.80
N ARG A 193 15.81 19.96 8.30
CA ARG A 193 15.63 19.52 9.69
C ARG A 193 16.31 18.19 9.99
N THR A 194 16.44 17.31 9.01
CA THR A 194 17.25 16.09 9.15
C THR A 194 18.70 16.40 9.45
N MET A 195 19.26 17.44 8.85
CA MET A 195 20.66 17.86 9.06
C MET A 195 20.85 18.71 10.33
N ASP A 196 19.76 19.14 10.98
CA ASP A 196 19.76 19.94 12.18
C ASP A 196 19.23 19.14 13.38
N ASP A 197 18.07 19.48 13.90
CA ASP A 197 17.50 18.98 15.17
C ASP A 197 16.92 17.55 15.08
N PHE A 198 16.68 17.01 13.87
CA PHE A 198 16.33 15.61 13.66
C PHE A 198 17.53 14.71 13.31
N SER A 199 18.77 15.20 13.47
CA SER A 199 19.98 14.41 13.17
C SER A 199 20.03 13.13 13.99
N GLY A 200 20.21 11.99 13.29
CA GLY A 200 20.17 10.65 13.87
C GLY A 200 18.77 10.13 14.21
N ARG A 201 17.70 10.84 13.77
CA ARG A 201 16.29 10.51 14.04
C ARG A 201 15.42 10.44 12.79
N THR A 202 16.01 10.57 11.59
CA THR A 202 15.28 10.55 10.31
C THR A 202 15.54 9.26 9.56
N MET A 203 14.49 8.75 8.93
CA MET A 203 14.57 7.62 7.98
C MET A 203 14.16 8.06 6.59
N VAL A 204 14.79 7.48 5.58
CA VAL A 204 14.40 7.59 4.18
C VAL A 204 14.17 6.20 3.60
N HIS A 205 13.35 6.10 2.55
CA HIS A 205 13.10 4.84 1.88
C HIS A 205 14.39 4.27 1.26
N ASP A 206 14.41 2.97 1.03
CA ASP A 206 15.59 2.25 0.53
C ASP A 206 15.53 1.95 -0.97
N TYR A 207 14.60 2.56 -1.73
CA TYR A 207 14.46 2.40 -3.18
C TYR A 207 14.51 3.75 -3.92
N GLN A 208 14.84 3.67 -5.21
CA GLN A 208 15.26 4.85 -5.99
C GLN A 208 14.12 5.85 -6.23
N LEU A 209 12.90 5.39 -6.48
CA LEU A 209 11.81 6.27 -6.92
C LEU A 209 11.56 7.38 -5.91
N THR A 210 11.22 7.02 -4.67
CA THR A 210 10.84 8.02 -3.65
C THR A 210 12.03 8.76 -3.06
N THR A 211 13.15 8.08 -2.79
CA THR A 211 14.30 8.71 -2.14
C THR A 211 14.92 9.76 -3.05
N ILE A 212 15.13 9.44 -4.33
CA ILE A 212 15.67 10.40 -5.30
C ILE A 212 14.60 11.43 -5.68
N GLY A 213 13.35 10.99 -5.91
CA GLY A 213 12.26 11.88 -6.31
C GLY A 213 11.99 12.99 -5.28
N ASN A 214 11.99 12.65 -3.99
CA ASN A 214 11.80 13.64 -2.93
C ASN A 214 13.03 14.56 -2.76
N ALA A 215 14.25 14.07 -3.01
CA ALA A 215 15.43 14.93 -3.07
C ALA A 215 15.39 15.89 -4.27
N LEU A 216 14.85 15.47 -5.41
CA LEU A 216 14.59 16.36 -6.56
C LEU A 216 13.54 17.43 -6.21
N LYS A 217 12.47 17.07 -5.47
CA LYS A 217 11.46 18.03 -4.99
C LYS A 217 12.03 19.10 -4.07
N TYR A 218 13.06 18.81 -3.29
CA TYR A 218 13.79 19.80 -2.50
C TYR A 218 14.26 21.00 -3.35
N PHE A 219 14.68 20.75 -4.59
CA PHE A 219 15.14 21.77 -5.54
C PHE A 219 14.02 22.31 -6.43
N GLY A 220 12.79 21.78 -6.34
CA GLY A 220 11.67 22.15 -7.19
C GLY A 220 11.69 21.48 -8.58
N TYR A 221 12.49 20.43 -8.76
CA TYR A 221 12.56 19.64 -9.99
C TYR A 221 11.36 18.66 -10.07
N SER A 222 11.14 18.06 -11.26
CA SER A 222 10.19 16.96 -11.38
C SER A 222 10.63 15.77 -10.51
N PHE A 223 9.68 15.16 -9.83
CA PHE A 223 9.89 13.90 -9.09
C PHE A 223 10.48 12.79 -9.98
N ASN A 224 10.14 12.82 -11.27
CA ASN A 224 10.54 11.82 -12.26
C ASN A 224 11.79 12.20 -13.06
N SER A 225 12.50 13.27 -12.73
CA SER A 225 13.64 13.71 -13.54
C SER A 225 14.70 12.63 -13.68
N VAL A 226 15.20 12.51 -14.90
CA VAL A 226 16.37 11.71 -15.28
C VAL A 226 17.49 12.61 -15.86
N ASP A 227 17.34 13.93 -15.76
CA ASP A 227 18.37 14.87 -16.18
C ASP A 227 19.62 14.72 -15.32
N PRO A 228 20.82 14.54 -15.92
CA PRO A 228 22.03 14.28 -15.17
C PRO A 228 22.44 15.42 -14.22
N ALA A 229 22.12 16.68 -14.54
CA ALA A 229 22.47 17.82 -13.68
C ALA A 229 21.55 17.87 -12.46
N GLU A 230 20.25 17.64 -12.64
CA GLU A 230 19.28 17.58 -11.56
C GLU A 230 19.53 16.36 -10.64
N LEU A 231 19.91 15.21 -11.23
CA LEU A 231 20.31 14.03 -10.46
C LEU A 231 21.59 14.27 -9.66
N ALA A 232 22.55 15.05 -10.19
CA ALA A 232 23.77 15.41 -9.45
C ALA A 232 23.47 16.32 -8.24
N ASP A 233 22.50 17.23 -8.37
CA ASP A 233 22.03 18.03 -7.24
C ASP A 233 21.35 17.18 -6.17
N ALA A 234 20.47 16.26 -6.56
CA ALA A 234 19.81 15.31 -5.66
C ALA A 234 20.84 14.39 -4.95
N GLU A 235 21.84 13.90 -5.69
CA GLU A 235 22.91 13.07 -5.11
C GLU A 235 23.70 13.84 -4.05
N ARG A 236 24.09 15.08 -4.34
CA ARG A 236 24.82 15.92 -3.39
C ARG A 236 24.03 16.09 -2.09
N LEU A 237 22.72 16.40 -2.18
CA LEU A 237 21.85 16.51 -1.01
C LEU A 237 21.77 15.20 -0.23
N LEU A 238 21.57 14.06 -0.92
CA LEU A 238 21.43 12.76 -0.25
C LEU A 238 22.73 12.34 0.44
N ILE A 239 23.91 12.60 -0.17
CA ILE A 239 25.22 12.34 0.46
C ILE A 239 25.44 13.23 1.68
N GLU A 240 25.03 14.50 1.62
CA GLU A 240 25.12 15.43 2.75
C GLU A 240 24.21 15.01 3.92
N VAL A 241 22.99 14.55 3.60
CA VAL A 241 21.99 14.10 4.60
C VAL A 241 22.38 12.76 5.24
N LYS A 242 23.09 11.89 4.52
CA LYS A 242 23.33 10.50 4.95
C LYS A 242 23.90 10.36 6.38
N PRO A 243 24.94 11.12 6.82
CA PRO A 243 25.46 11.04 8.19
C PRO A 243 24.44 11.36 9.27
N HIS A 244 23.36 12.04 8.91
CA HIS A 244 22.28 12.48 9.80
C HIS A 244 21.09 11.50 9.84
N LEU A 245 21.10 10.44 9.04
CA LEU A 245 20.02 9.45 9.03
C LEU A 245 20.17 8.45 10.18
N PHE A 246 19.03 8.08 10.75
CA PHE A 246 18.93 6.89 11.61
C PHE A 246 19.07 5.62 10.78
N ALA A 247 18.32 5.54 9.64
CA ALA A 247 18.40 4.40 8.73
C ALA A 247 17.90 4.76 7.32
N ILE A 248 18.31 3.94 6.35
CA ILE A 248 17.78 3.87 4.99
C ILE A 248 16.97 2.58 4.92
N SER A 249 15.65 2.67 5.09
CA SER A 249 14.76 1.52 5.12
C SER A 249 13.30 1.93 4.93
N SER A 250 12.55 1.11 4.20
CA SER A 250 11.10 1.24 4.05
C SER A 250 10.31 0.55 5.17
N ASP A 251 10.99 -0.14 6.10
CA ASP A 251 10.43 -0.69 7.34
C ASP A 251 10.65 0.30 8.49
N TYR A 252 9.96 1.43 8.47
CA TYR A 252 10.14 2.56 9.40
C TYR A 252 9.15 2.53 10.58
N GLN A 253 8.03 1.82 10.49
CA GLN A 253 7.01 1.84 11.55
C GLN A 253 7.54 1.41 12.93
N PRO A 254 8.38 0.35 13.07
CA PRO A 254 8.93 -0.02 14.36
C PRO A 254 9.74 1.09 15.01
N ALA A 255 10.59 1.79 14.25
CA ALA A 255 11.42 2.89 14.76
C ALA A 255 10.60 4.11 15.15
N MET A 256 9.54 4.45 14.38
CA MET A 256 8.61 5.51 14.74
C MET A 256 7.85 5.19 16.02
N ARG A 257 7.39 3.95 16.17
CA ARG A 257 6.63 3.47 17.35
C ARG A 257 7.48 3.39 18.62
N SER A 258 8.76 3.04 18.50
CA SER A 258 9.71 3.01 19.64
C SER A 258 10.21 4.41 20.02
N GLY A 259 10.07 5.41 19.14
CA GLY A 259 10.65 6.75 19.31
C GLY A 259 12.12 6.82 18.94
N ASP A 260 12.68 5.81 18.29
CA ASP A 260 14.05 5.83 17.75
C ASP A 260 14.14 6.75 16.52
N ALA A 261 13.09 6.79 15.70
CA ALA A 261 12.91 7.77 14.63
C ALA A 261 11.79 8.76 14.97
N TRP A 262 11.94 10.00 14.56
CA TRP A 262 10.97 11.09 14.74
C TRP A 262 10.46 11.64 13.42
N LEU A 263 11.15 11.37 12.34
CA LEU A 263 10.86 11.82 10.99
C LEU A 263 11.13 10.67 10.01
N THR A 264 10.24 10.42 9.07
CA THR A 264 10.46 9.39 8.04
C THR A 264 9.70 9.70 6.77
N MET A 265 10.25 9.36 5.59
CA MET A 265 9.44 9.17 4.40
C MET A 265 8.38 8.11 4.70
N CYS A 266 7.14 8.33 4.27
CA CYS A 266 6.01 7.53 4.73
C CYS A 266 4.93 7.41 3.65
N TRP A 267 4.33 6.24 3.50
CA TRP A 267 3.15 6.03 2.68
C TRP A 267 1.87 6.38 3.45
N THR A 268 0.84 6.79 2.71
CA THR A 268 -0.47 7.21 3.24
C THR A 268 -1.02 6.26 4.30
N GLY A 269 -1.14 4.95 3.99
CA GLY A 269 -1.76 3.99 4.90
C GLY A 269 -0.98 3.82 6.20
N ASP A 270 0.34 3.77 6.11
CA ASP A 270 1.22 3.71 7.28
C ASP A 270 1.14 5.02 8.10
N GLY A 271 1.09 6.17 7.43
CA GLY A 271 0.89 7.46 8.07
C GLY A 271 -0.44 7.51 8.83
N LYS A 272 -1.51 6.95 8.24
CA LYS A 272 -2.81 6.82 8.90
C LYS A 272 -2.75 5.90 10.11
N GLN A 273 -2.10 4.74 10.01
CA GLN A 273 -1.95 3.80 11.12
C GLN A 273 -1.14 4.42 12.27
N LEU A 274 -0.01 5.07 11.95
CA LEU A 274 0.81 5.75 12.93
C LEU A 274 0.05 6.87 13.64
N ASN A 275 -0.66 7.75 12.89
CA ASN A 275 -1.46 8.82 13.47
C ASN A 275 -2.62 8.29 14.34
N THR A 276 -3.23 7.17 13.96
CA THR A 276 -4.32 6.56 14.74
C THR A 276 -3.83 6.03 16.08
N ASP A 277 -2.66 5.40 16.10
CA ASP A 277 -2.08 4.78 17.31
C ASP A 277 -1.31 5.81 18.15
N MET A 278 -0.75 6.83 17.52
CA MET A 278 0.11 7.87 18.10
C MET A 278 -0.34 9.25 17.54
N PRO A 279 -1.33 9.92 18.15
CA PRO A 279 -1.92 11.17 17.63
C PRO A 279 -0.91 12.32 17.46
N GLU A 280 0.24 12.25 18.13
CA GLU A 280 1.36 13.19 17.94
C GLU A 280 2.12 13.00 16.63
N ILE A 281 1.89 11.90 15.89
CA ILE A 281 2.49 11.72 14.58
C ILE A 281 1.58 12.33 13.52
N ALA A 282 2.07 13.35 12.83
CA ALA A 282 1.43 13.96 11.68
C ALA A 282 1.95 13.34 10.38
N PHE A 283 1.05 13.11 9.41
CA PHE A 283 1.42 12.80 8.03
C PHE A 283 1.35 14.07 7.19
N VAL A 284 2.38 14.33 6.39
CA VAL A 284 2.53 15.56 5.63
C VAL A 284 2.86 15.25 4.18
N LEU A 285 2.13 15.88 3.26
CA LEU A 285 2.51 15.98 1.86
C LEU A 285 3.34 17.25 1.65
N GLY A 286 4.52 17.12 1.08
CA GLY A 286 5.36 18.27 0.80
C GLY A 286 4.68 19.24 -0.18
N ARG A 287 4.68 20.52 0.14
CA ARG A 287 4.05 21.56 -0.71
C ARG A 287 4.67 21.67 -2.11
N GLU A 288 5.88 21.18 -2.30
CA GLU A 288 6.54 21.09 -3.60
C GLU A 288 5.97 19.97 -4.50
N GLY A 289 5.01 19.22 -3.99
CA GLY A 289 4.50 17.99 -4.57
C GLY A 289 5.22 16.75 -4.03
N GLY A 290 5.30 15.73 -4.84
CA GLY A 290 5.85 14.41 -4.48
C GLY A 290 5.20 13.33 -5.31
N GLU A 291 5.02 12.16 -4.74
CA GLU A 291 4.47 11.00 -5.42
C GLU A 291 2.98 10.79 -5.10
N ILE A 292 2.19 10.56 -6.15
CA ILE A 292 0.94 9.81 -6.10
C ILE A 292 1.14 8.50 -6.86
N TRP A 293 0.61 7.40 -6.32
CA TRP A 293 0.76 6.09 -6.93
C TRP A 293 -0.57 5.32 -6.89
N SER A 294 -0.67 4.33 -7.75
CA SER A 294 -1.77 3.36 -7.74
C SER A 294 -1.21 1.98 -7.98
N ASP A 295 -1.71 1.02 -7.22
CA ASP A 295 -1.39 -0.39 -7.37
C ASP A 295 -2.52 -1.13 -8.07
N TYR A 296 -2.16 -2.21 -8.73
CA TYR A 296 -3.05 -2.95 -9.62
C TYR A 296 -3.03 -4.43 -9.32
N TYR A 297 -4.07 -5.13 -9.77
CA TYR A 297 -4.01 -6.57 -9.93
C TYR A 297 -3.64 -6.89 -11.37
N ALA A 298 -2.60 -7.70 -11.55
CA ALA A 298 -2.16 -8.19 -12.86
C ALA A 298 -1.90 -9.69 -12.82
N ILE A 299 -1.97 -10.35 -13.98
CA ILE A 299 -1.73 -11.78 -14.13
C ILE A 299 -0.39 -11.97 -14.87
N PRO A 300 0.61 -12.63 -14.24
CA PRO A 300 1.87 -12.94 -14.92
C PRO A 300 1.65 -13.84 -16.14
N LYS A 301 2.47 -13.67 -17.18
CA LYS A 301 2.46 -14.56 -18.33
C LYS A 301 2.73 -15.99 -17.90
N GLY A 302 1.83 -16.90 -18.33
CA GLY A 302 1.92 -18.31 -17.98
C GLY A 302 1.58 -18.63 -16.52
N ALA A 303 0.72 -17.83 -15.88
CA ALA A 303 0.20 -18.09 -14.54
C ALA A 303 -0.36 -19.50 -14.41
N PRO A 304 0.08 -20.30 -13.41
CA PRO A 304 -0.31 -21.72 -13.30
C PRO A 304 -1.82 -21.96 -13.11
N HIS A 305 -2.52 -21.00 -12.45
CA HIS A 305 -3.94 -21.14 -12.10
C HIS A 305 -4.75 -19.93 -12.59
N SER A 306 -4.76 -19.69 -13.91
CA SER A 306 -5.37 -18.48 -14.51
C SER A 306 -6.84 -18.31 -14.14
N ASP A 307 -7.67 -19.38 -14.11
CA ASP A 307 -9.09 -19.24 -13.72
C ASP A 307 -9.24 -18.85 -12.24
N ALA A 308 -8.39 -19.36 -11.36
CA ALA A 308 -8.35 -18.94 -9.96
C ALA A 308 -7.86 -17.48 -9.81
N ALA A 309 -6.93 -17.05 -10.67
CA ALA A 309 -6.46 -15.65 -10.71
C ALA A 309 -7.61 -14.69 -11.05
N TYR A 310 -8.36 -14.96 -12.11
CA TYR A 310 -9.53 -14.16 -12.47
C TYR A 310 -10.60 -14.17 -11.37
N ALA A 311 -10.88 -15.34 -10.78
CA ALA A 311 -11.85 -15.46 -9.71
C ALA A 311 -11.44 -14.62 -8.47
N LEU A 312 -10.14 -14.62 -8.11
CA LEU A 312 -9.64 -13.82 -6.99
C LEU A 312 -9.72 -12.32 -7.28
N ILE A 313 -9.27 -11.90 -8.47
CA ILE A 313 -9.33 -10.48 -8.88
C ILE A 313 -10.79 -10.00 -8.87
N ASP A 314 -11.71 -10.75 -9.51
CA ASP A 314 -13.12 -10.39 -9.57
C ASP A 314 -13.76 -10.34 -8.17
N PHE A 315 -13.40 -11.26 -7.28
CA PHE A 315 -13.86 -11.26 -5.88
C PHE A 315 -13.38 -10.01 -5.13
N LEU A 316 -12.09 -9.65 -5.25
CA LEU A 316 -11.51 -8.48 -4.57
C LEU A 316 -12.03 -7.15 -5.12
N LEU A 317 -12.44 -7.10 -6.39
CA LEU A 317 -13.08 -5.94 -7.02
C LEU A 317 -14.56 -5.77 -6.63
N ALA A 318 -15.20 -6.75 -5.99
CA ALA A 318 -16.57 -6.58 -5.52
C ALA A 318 -16.64 -5.45 -4.49
N PRO A 319 -17.48 -4.40 -4.67
CA PRO A 319 -17.42 -3.18 -3.85
C PRO A 319 -17.45 -3.41 -2.35
N LYS A 320 -18.24 -4.40 -1.87
CA LYS A 320 -18.29 -4.74 -0.44
C LYS A 320 -17.02 -5.40 0.09
N VAL A 321 -16.37 -6.21 -0.74
CA VAL A 321 -15.09 -6.85 -0.40
C VAL A 321 -13.99 -5.80 -0.41
N ASN A 322 -13.98 -4.95 -1.44
CA ASN A 322 -13.02 -3.87 -1.57
C ASN A 322 -13.14 -2.82 -0.43
N ALA A 323 -14.36 -2.50 0.02
CA ALA A 323 -14.56 -1.63 1.19
C ALA A 323 -13.92 -2.21 2.47
N ARG A 324 -13.92 -3.54 2.65
CA ARG A 324 -13.21 -4.20 3.76
C ARG A 324 -11.70 -4.08 3.62
N GLU A 325 -11.17 -4.20 2.39
CA GLU A 325 -9.76 -3.97 2.10
C GLU A 325 -9.35 -2.55 2.55
N VAL A 326 -10.12 -1.51 2.17
CA VAL A 326 -9.84 -0.12 2.59
C VAL A 326 -9.77 0.01 4.11
N LEU A 327 -10.73 -0.56 4.81
CA LEU A 327 -10.78 -0.49 6.28
C LEU A 327 -9.64 -1.27 6.95
N ALA A 328 -9.12 -2.31 6.30
CA ALA A 328 -8.05 -3.14 6.84
C ALA A 328 -6.65 -2.54 6.62
N HIS A 329 -6.36 -2.04 5.41
CA HIS A 329 -5.02 -1.56 5.06
C HIS A 329 -4.88 -0.02 5.10
N GLY A 330 -6.00 0.74 5.13
CA GLY A 330 -5.95 2.19 5.25
C GLY A 330 -5.55 2.92 3.96
N TYR A 331 -5.70 2.32 2.77
CA TYR A 331 -5.46 2.98 1.50
C TYR A 331 -6.77 3.25 0.75
N PRO A 332 -6.94 4.44 0.16
CA PRO A 332 -8.13 4.77 -0.64
C PRO A 332 -8.20 3.96 -1.93
N VAL A 333 -9.40 3.87 -2.49
CA VAL A 333 -9.66 3.18 -3.76
C VAL A 333 -10.22 4.13 -4.79
N ALA A 334 -9.98 3.82 -6.06
CA ALA A 334 -10.46 4.62 -7.19
C ALA A 334 -11.91 4.27 -7.61
N ASP A 335 -12.49 3.20 -7.09
CA ASP A 335 -13.85 2.74 -7.41
C ASP A 335 -14.90 3.51 -6.62
N SER A 336 -15.68 4.34 -7.30
CA SER A 336 -16.76 5.16 -6.71
C SER A 336 -17.85 4.32 -6.03
N ARG A 337 -18.09 3.09 -6.49
CA ARG A 337 -19.07 2.16 -5.90
C ARG A 337 -18.61 1.68 -4.52
N THR A 338 -17.30 1.50 -4.36
CA THR A 338 -16.69 1.15 -3.07
C THR A 338 -16.71 2.33 -2.13
N ASN A 339 -16.32 3.52 -2.61
CA ASN A 339 -16.36 4.76 -1.81
C ASN A 339 -17.76 5.04 -1.24
N ALA A 340 -18.82 4.76 -1.99
CA ALA A 340 -20.22 4.91 -1.52
C ALA A 340 -20.59 3.97 -0.34
N LEU A 341 -19.75 2.99 -0.01
CA LEU A 341 -19.95 2.06 1.11
C LEU A 341 -19.07 2.37 2.32
N LEU A 342 -18.12 3.30 2.17
CA LEU A 342 -17.21 3.66 3.27
C LEU A 342 -17.89 4.61 4.27
N PRO A 343 -17.51 4.53 5.55
CA PRO A 343 -17.93 5.49 6.56
C PRO A 343 -17.49 6.92 6.21
N PRO A 344 -18.32 7.96 6.51
CA PRO A 344 -17.95 9.35 6.24
C PRO A 344 -16.60 9.76 6.84
N GLU A 345 -16.27 9.30 8.04
CA GLU A 345 -15.02 9.57 8.73
C GLU A 345 -13.78 9.06 7.99
N ILE A 346 -13.93 8.07 7.10
CA ILE A 346 -12.86 7.60 6.21
C ILE A 346 -12.72 8.52 5.01
N LEU A 347 -13.85 8.90 4.38
CA LEU A 347 -13.85 9.76 3.20
C LEU A 347 -13.46 11.21 3.51
N GLU A 348 -13.66 11.66 4.74
CA GLU A 348 -13.30 12.98 5.23
C GLU A 348 -11.91 13.04 5.88
N ASP A 349 -11.20 11.91 5.96
CA ASP A 349 -9.86 11.86 6.53
C ASP A 349 -8.84 12.49 5.59
N PRO A 350 -8.19 13.61 5.99
CA PRO A 350 -7.27 14.35 5.12
C PRO A 350 -5.96 13.61 4.83
N ILE A 351 -5.63 12.56 5.58
CA ILE A 351 -4.48 11.68 5.29
C ILE A 351 -4.82 10.77 4.11
N LEU A 352 -6.03 10.19 4.12
CA LEU A 352 -6.47 9.24 3.09
C LEU A 352 -6.96 9.95 1.84
N TYR A 353 -7.75 11.01 2.01
CA TYR A 353 -8.34 11.81 0.95
C TYR A 353 -7.91 13.28 1.10
N PRO A 354 -6.67 13.62 0.78
CA PRO A 354 -6.16 14.99 0.89
C PRO A 354 -6.90 15.93 -0.08
N ALA A 355 -6.83 17.24 0.22
CA ALA A 355 -7.43 18.27 -0.63
C ALA A 355 -6.90 18.18 -2.07
N GLN A 356 -7.77 18.48 -3.05
CA GLN A 356 -7.46 18.33 -4.47
C GLN A 356 -6.22 19.13 -4.89
N GLU A 357 -6.01 20.31 -4.31
CA GLU A 357 -4.85 21.16 -4.60
C GLU A 357 -3.52 20.49 -4.24
N LEU A 358 -3.50 19.66 -3.18
CA LEU A 358 -2.32 18.87 -2.82
C LEU A 358 -2.12 17.71 -3.80
N LEU A 359 -3.20 17.04 -4.20
CA LEU A 359 -3.15 15.94 -5.17
C LEU A 359 -2.68 16.42 -6.55
N ASP A 360 -3.08 17.62 -6.97
CA ASP A 360 -2.72 18.20 -8.26
C ASP A 360 -1.22 18.56 -8.37
N ALA A 361 -0.54 18.72 -7.22
CA ALA A 361 0.90 18.95 -7.16
C ALA A 361 1.72 17.66 -7.22
N LEU A 362 1.09 16.49 -7.06
CA LEU A 362 1.78 15.20 -7.04
C LEU A 362 1.97 14.65 -8.46
N GLU A 363 2.99 13.85 -8.63
CA GLU A 363 3.33 13.19 -9.90
C GLU A 363 3.20 11.66 -9.75
N PHE A 364 2.60 11.00 -10.73
CA PHE A 364 2.74 9.55 -10.84
C PHE A 364 4.16 9.20 -11.21
N GLY A 365 4.71 8.14 -10.60
CA GLY A 365 6.00 7.60 -11.01
C GLY A 365 6.00 7.26 -12.51
N ALA A 366 7.06 7.64 -13.21
CA ALA A 366 7.24 7.36 -14.63
C ALA A 366 8.06 6.08 -14.84
N ALA A 367 7.72 5.28 -15.86
CA ALA A 367 8.42 4.03 -16.17
C ALA A 367 9.93 4.23 -16.37
N ALA A 368 10.34 5.36 -16.94
CA ALA A 368 11.76 5.70 -17.12
C ALA A 368 12.56 5.68 -15.80
N THR A 369 11.93 6.02 -14.67
CA THR A 369 12.61 6.02 -13.37
C THR A 369 12.98 4.63 -12.87
N LEU A 370 12.25 3.59 -13.28
CA LEU A 370 12.50 2.19 -12.89
C LEU A 370 13.79 1.66 -13.54
N THR A 371 14.01 2.05 -14.80
CA THR A 371 15.08 1.45 -15.65
C THR A 371 16.24 2.41 -15.91
N ASP A 372 16.20 3.64 -15.41
CA ASP A 372 17.29 4.61 -15.60
C ASP A 372 18.54 4.20 -14.83
N PRO A 373 19.68 3.97 -15.51
CA PRO A 373 20.89 3.51 -14.87
C PRO A 373 21.52 4.58 -13.95
N ASN A 374 21.33 5.88 -14.25
CA ASN A 374 21.92 6.95 -13.43
C ASN A 374 21.21 7.02 -12.06
N ARG A 375 19.88 6.82 -12.04
CA ARG A 375 19.14 6.75 -10.77
C ARG A 375 19.53 5.53 -9.95
N ALA A 376 19.70 4.37 -10.58
CA ALA A 376 20.14 3.14 -9.91
C ALA A 376 21.55 3.28 -9.32
N GLU A 377 22.50 3.85 -10.09
CA GLU A 377 23.84 4.12 -9.63
C GLU A 377 23.89 5.17 -8.52
N LEU A 378 23.09 6.24 -8.62
CA LEU A 378 22.97 7.25 -7.58
C LEU A 378 22.54 6.62 -6.26
N LEU A 379 21.47 5.80 -6.27
CA LEU A 379 21.02 5.11 -5.06
C LEU A 379 22.10 4.20 -4.47
N ALA A 380 22.84 3.47 -5.33
CA ALA A 380 23.94 2.61 -4.89
C ALA A 380 25.06 3.42 -4.23
N ARG A 381 25.47 4.55 -4.82
CA ARG A 381 26.46 5.46 -4.23
C ARG A 381 25.95 6.06 -2.92
N PHE A 382 24.72 6.52 -2.86
CA PHE A 382 24.10 7.00 -1.62
C PHE A 382 24.13 5.95 -0.52
N LYS A 383 23.72 4.72 -0.81
CA LYS A 383 23.74 3.63 0.20
C LYS A 383 25.14 3.26 0.68
N SER A 384 26.17 3.43 -0.15
CA SER A 384 27.55 3.03 0.16
C SER A 384 28.44 4.15 0.72
N ALA A 385 28.07 5.42 0.63
CA ALA A 385 28.84 6.61 1.04
C ALA A 385 29.16 6.71 2.56
#